data_1474d47b154eeb4029939bb3153e7751
#
_entry.id   1474d47b154eeb4029939bb3153e7751
#
_cell.length_a   1.000
_cell.length_b   1.000
_cell.length_c   1.000
_cell.angle_alpha   90.00
_cell.angle_beta   90.00
_cell.angle_gamma   90.00
#
_symmetry.space_group_name_H-M   'P 1'
#
loop_
_entity.id
_entity.type
_entity.pdbx_description
1 polymer ?
#
loop_
_entity_poly.entity_id
_entity_poly.type
_entity_poly.pdbx_seq_one_letter_code
_entity_poly.pdbx_strand_id
1 'polypeptide(L)'
;MAKIVIIGGGWSGIAAAVRARKQGADVTVAEKTDLLLGLGNVGGIMRNNGRYTAAEENIALGAGELFEITDKLSLHKDVDFPGHDHASFYDVLMVEPEVRRLLKKLGIEIRLKTRITDVETDGDVITGVVSGDGEKIRADVFIETTGSTGPMGNCMRHGNGCSMCILRCPAFGPRVSITERAGLDDMAACRPDGIKGAFSGSCKIEKRSLSRKLQKKLDKDGFAVVPLPERLINREKLSRKVCQQYALDPFAENIILIDTGYAKLMSPYFDLEELRQVEGFENARFADPYAGGKGNSVRYMSVGVRDGYMRACGLSNLLLGGEKSGFFVGHTEAISTGSLAGYNGAMMAAGKPMLKLPRSLAIGELLAALAREDGLSRRFTFAGGEFFERMKELGLYRMEPKEVRKAVEAEDLMDIYNK
;
A
#
# COMPACT_ATOMS: atom_id res chain seq x y z
N MET A 1 18.70 -20.96 -12.73
CA MET A 1 18.28 -19.90 -11.80
C MET A 1 16.77 -20.00 -11.73
N ALA A 2 16.18 -20.05 -10.54
CA ALA A 2 14.73 -20.16 -10.39
C ALA A 2 14.05 -18.89 -10.92
N LYS A 3 12.92 -19.05 -11.62
CA LYS A 3 12.15 -17.94 -12.20
C LYS A 3 10.98 -17.59 -11.30
N ILE A 4 10.85 -16.31 -10.98
CA ILE A 4 9.74 -15.78 -10.18
C ILE A 4 9.04 -14.67 -10.97
N VAL A 5 7.73 -14.80 -11.12
CA VAL A 5 6.88 -13.77 -11.72
C VAL A 5 6.07 -13.08 -10.64
N ILE A 6 6.20 -11.76 -10.59
CA ILE A 6 5.47 -10.89 -9.67
C ILE A 6 4.38 -10.15 -10.44
N ILE A 7 3.15 -10.29 -10.01
CA ILE A 7 1.98 -9.74 -10.68
C ILE A 7 1.48 -8.52 -9.89
N GLY A 8 1.76 -7.33 -10.43
CA GLY A 8 1.51 -6.04 -9.83
C GLY A 8 2.77 -5.35 -9.33
N GLY A 9 3.07 -4.18 -9.88
CA GLY A 9 4.27 -3.37 -9.59
C GLY A 9 4.06 -2.30 -8.51
N GLY A 10 3.15 -2.52 -7.53
CA GLY A 10 2.98 -1.65 -6.35
C GLY A 10 4.14 -1.80 -5.35
N TRP A 11 4.09 -1.06 -4.21
CA TRP A 11 5.12 -1.16 -3.16
C TRP A 11 5.45 -2.61 -2.78
N SER A 12 4.43 -3.43 -2.63
CA SER A 12 4.61 -4.84 -2.25
C SER A 12 5.31 -5.64 -3.35
N GLY A 13 4.89 -5.47 -4.62
CA GLY A 13 5.51 -6.17 -5.75
C GLY A 13 6.97 -5.78 -5.93
N ILE A 14 7.29 -4.49 -5.75
CA ILE A 14 8.67 -4.01 -5.82
C ILE A 14 9.50 -4.58 -4.67
N ALA A 15 8.98 -4.58 -3.43
CA ALA A 15 9.65 -5.17 -2.28
C ALA A 15 9.92 -6.67 -2.51
N ALA A 16 8.91 -7.40 -3.01
CA ALA A 16 9.05 -8.81 -3.36
C ALA A 16 10.12 -9.03 -4.44
N ALA A 17 10.12 -8.20 -5.49
CA ALA A 17 11.10 -8.30 -6.57
C ALA A 17 12.54 -8.10 -6.08
N VAL A 18 12.76 -7.09 -5.26
CA VAL A 18 14.08 -6.79 -4.70
C VAL A 18 14.56 -7.97 -3.82
N ARG A 19 13.69 -8.51 -2.95
CA ARG A 19 14.08 -9.64 -2.07
C ARG A 19 14.33 -10.91 -2.87
N ALA A 20 13.42 -11.30 -3.76
CA ALA A 20 13.60 -12.50 -4.59
C ALA A 20 14.88 -12.42 -5.44
N ARG A 21 15.16 -11.25 -6.03
CA ARG A 21 16.39 -11.05 -6.82
C ARG A 21 17.67 -11.15 -5.99
N LYS A 22 17.67 -10.59 -4.78
CA LYS A 22 18.82 -10.68 -3.86
C LYS A 22 19.07 -12.10 -3.37
N GLN A 23 18.05 -12.95 -3.34
CA GLN A 23 18.18 -14.39 -3.09
C GLN A 23 18.58 -15.20 -4.35
N GLY A 24 18.93 -14.52 -5.43
CA GLY A 24 19.47 -15.14 -6.64
C GLY A 24 18.42 -15.62 -7.64
N ALA A 25 17.16 -15.30 -7.49
CA ALA A 25 16.13 -15.63 -8.48
C ALA A 25 16.23 -14.76 -9.74
N ASP A 26 15.75 -15.28 -10.87
CA ASP A 26 15.44 -14.51 -12.07
C ASP A 26 14.02 -13.96 -11.94
N VAL A 27 13.87 -12.62 -11.94
CA VAL A 27 12.63 -11.95 -11.52
C VAL A 27 12.07 -11.08 -12.63
N THR A 28 10.78 -11.32 -12.93
CA THR A 28 9.98 -10.49 -13.82
C THR A 28 8.84 -9.85 -13.04
N VAL A 29 8.66 -8.52 -13.16
CA VAL A 29 7.51 -7.78 -12.62
C VAL A 29 6.56 -7.43 -13.76
N ALA A 30 5.35 -7.97 -13.74
CA ALA A 30 4.26 -7.64 -14.67
C ALA A 30 3.34 -6.58 -14.04
N GLU A 31 3.35 -5.37 -14.58
CA GLU A 31 2.50 -4.26 -14.15
C GLU A 31 1.52 -3.87 -15.26
N LYS A 32 0.23 -3.79 -14.92
CA LYS A 32 -0.83 -3.51 -15.90
C LYS A 32 -0.78 -2.08 -16.46
N THR A 33 -0.23 -1.14 -15.72
CA THR A 33 -0.16 0.28 -16.12
C THR A 33 1.19 0.63 -16.76
N ASP A 34 1.35 1.88 -17.10
CA ASP A 34 2.61 2.44 -17.63
C ASP A 34 3.54 2.96 -16.52
N LEU A 35 3.17 2.79 -15.26
CA LEU A 35 3.85 3.36 -14.10
C LEU A 35 3.91 2.34 -12.95
N LEU A 36 5.07 2.19 -12.33
CA LEU A 36 5.24 1.40 -11.13
C LEU A 36 4.62 2.09 -9.90
N LEU A 37 4.69 1.43 -8.74
CA LEU A 37 4.28 1.88 -7.41
C LEU A 37 2.77 2.00 -7.17
N GLY A 38 1.89 1.96 -8.18
CA GLY A 38 0.46 2.02 -7.96
C GLY A 38 0.05 3.14 -7.00
N LEU A 39 -0.49 2.78 -5.82
CA LEU A 39 -0.88 3.74 -4.76
C LEU A 39 0.30 4.50 -4.14
N GLY A 40 1.54 4.08 -4.36
CA GLY A 40 2.73 4.82 -3.96
C GLY A 40 2.82 6.20 -4.58
N ASN A 41 2.28 6.36 -5.79
CA ASN A 41 2.20 7.65 -6.48
C ASN A 41 1.12 8.60 -5.92
N VAL A 42 0.38 8.16 -4.90
CA VAL A 42 -0.70 8.93 -4.27
C VAL A 42 -0.48 9.11 -2.77
N GLY A 43 0.10 8.13 -2.12
CA GLY A 43 0.23 8.07 -0.66
C GLY A 43 1.07 9.21 -0.09
N GLY A 44 2.33 9.21 -0.36
CA GLY A 44 3.26 10.28 0.02
C GLY A 44 3.64 10.34 1.50
N ILE A 45 3.24 9.34 2.32
CA ILE A 45 3.52 9.35 3.76
C ILE A 45 4.15 8.03 4.19
N MET A 46 5.22 8.15 4.99
CA MET A 46 5.95 7.05 5.64
C MET A 46 6.21 7.38 7.10
N ARG A 47 6.65 6.38 7.88
CA ARG A 47 7.21 6.50 9.24
C ARG A 47 6.27 7.04 10.32
N ASN A 48 5.02 7.35 10.01
CA ASN A 48 4.10 7.87 11.02
C ASN A 48 3.68 6.77 12.02
N ASN A 49 3.76 7.10 13.32
CA ASN A 49 3.40 6.23 14.45
C ASN A 49 4.13 4.86 14.38
N GLY A 50 3.42 3.76 14.57
CA GLY A 50 4.00 2.41 14.50
C GLY A 50 4.65 2.02 13.18
N ARG A 51 4.42 2.77 12.10
CA ARG A 51 5.16 2.60 10.84
C ARG A 51 6.64 2.95 10.98
N TYR A 52 7.01 3.80 11.94
CA TYR A 52 8.42 4.03 12.26
C TYR A 52 9.08 2.73 12.68
N THR A 53 8.54 2.07 13.70
CA THR A 53 9.05 0.78 14.18
C THR A 53 9.12 -0.26 13.06
N ALA A 54 8.03 -0.43 12.30
CA ALA A 54 7.98 -1.43 11.25
C ALA A 54 8.96 -1.13 10.09
N ALA A 55 9.24 0.13 9.79
CA ALA A 55 10.26 0.52 8.83
C ALA A 55 11.66 0.14 9.31
N GLU A 56 11.98 0.45 10.58
CA GLU A 56 13.25 0.08 11.19
C GLU A 56 13.42 -1.45 11.34
N GLU A 57 12.34 -2.21 11.62
CA GLU A 57 12.37 -3.67 11.58
C GLU A 57 12.71 -4.19 10.18
N ASN A 58 12.06 -3.66 9.11
CA ASN A 58 12.40 -4.03 7.74
C ASN A 58 13.88 -3.75 7.41
N ILE A 59 14.40 -2.58 7.82
CA ILE A 59 15.80 -2.20 7.63
C ILE A 59 16.71 -3.19 8.36
N ALA A 60 16.43 -3.51 9.62
CA ALA A 60 17.20 -4.45 10.41
C ALA A 60 17.16 -5.89 9.86
N LEU A 61 16.03 -6.30 9.29
CA LEU A 61 15.87 -7.57 8.57
C LEU A 61 16.61 -7.61 7.22
N GLY A 62 17.11 -6.46 6.72
CA GLY A 62 17.83 -6.33 5.46
C GLY A 62 16.96 -5.91 4.26
N ALA A 63 15.79 -5.29 4.50
CA ALA A 63 14.88 -4.78 3.47
C ALA A 63 14.78 -3.24 3.49
N GLY A 64 15.93 -2.53 3.56
CA GLY A 64 15.99 -1.08 3.73
C GLY A 64 15.82 -0.24 2.48
N GLU A 65 16.07 -0.79 1.28
CA GLU A 65 16.28 0.00 0.05
C GLU A 65 15.13 0.93 -0.30
N LEU A 66 13.88 0.48 -0.10
CA LEU A 66 12.71 1.31 -0.43
C LEU A 66 12.48 2.41 0.61
N PHE A 67 12.83 2.17 1.86
CA PHE A 67 12.81 3.19 2.90
C PHE A 67 13.90 4.23 2.69
N GLU A 68 15.11 3.82 2.30
CA GLU A 68 16.20 4.74 1.95
C GLU A 68 15.81 5.67 0.79
N ILE A 69 15.14 5.13 -0.24
CA ILE A 69 14.64 5.94 -1.36
C ILE A 69 13.61 6.96 -0.87
N THR A 70 12.63 6.54 -0.08
CA THR A 70 11.60 7.47 0.42
C THR A 70 12.17 8.50 1.38
N ASP A 71 13.11 8.11 2.24
CA ASP A 71 13.79 9.03 3.15
C ASP A 71 14.64 10.07 2.40
N LYS A 72 15.34 9.65 1.32
CA LYS A 72 16.08 10.55 0.44
C LYS A 72 15.18 11.55 -0.28
N LEU A 73 13.98 11.12 -0.67
CA LEU A 73 13.01 11.92 -1.41
C LEU A 73 11.98 12.61 -0.50
N SER A 74 12.14 12.51 0.81
CA SER A 74 11.25 13.20 1.76
C SER A 74 11.44 14.71 1.65
N LEU A 75 10.35 15.41 1.37
CA LEU A 75 10.24 16.86 1.40
C LEU A 75 10.26 17.37 2.85
N HIS A 76 9.62 16.61 3.74
CA HIS A 76 9.53 16.89 5.16
C HIS A 76 9.74 15.60 5.96
N LYS A 77 10.45 15.70 7.09
CA LYS A 77 10.76 14.58 7.98
C LYS A 77 10.40 14.94 9.41
N ASP A 78 10.06 13.93 10.20
CA ASP A 78 9.76 14.07 11.62
C ASP A 78 8.66 15.11 11.87
N VAL A 79 7.56 15.00 11.13
CA VAL A 79 6.44 15.94 11.19
C VAL A 79 5.34 15.36 12.05
N ASP A 80 4.98 16.10 13.10
CA ASP A 80 3.80 15.81 13.91
C ASP A 80 2.60 16.58 13.37
N PHE A 81 1.51 15.84 13.08
CA PHE A 81 0.25 16.42 12.64
C PHE A 81 -0.92 15.66 13.27
N PRO A 82 -2.16 16.14 13.25
CA PRO A 82 -3.25 15.58 14.05
C PRO A 82 -3.35 14.06 14.04
N GLY A 83 -3.08 13.43 15.20
CA GLY A 83 -3.11 11.99 15.44
C GLY A 83 -1.93 11.19 14.88
N HIS A 84 -0.88 11.86 14.42
CA HIS A 84 0.31 11.22 13.85
C HIS A 84 1.58 11.93 14.26
N ASP A 85 2.55 11.13 14.73
CA ASP A 85 3.88 11.58 15.10
C ASP A 85 4.91 11.01 14.13
N HIS A 86 6.05 11.69 13.98
CA HIS A 86 7.25 11.28 13.23
C HIS A 86 7.03 11.01 11.73
N ALA A 87 6.01 11.61 11.12
CA ALA A 87 5.72 11.39 9.72
C ALA A 87 6.83 11.94 8.80
N SER A 88 7.13 11.20 7.75
CA SER A 88 7.93 11.68 6.63
C SER A 88 7.06 11.75 5.37
N PHE A 89 7.11 12.88 4.67
CA PHE A 89 6.34 13.11 3.45
C PHE A 89 7.27 13.07 2.25
N TYR A 90 7.20 12.00 1.46
CA TYR A 90 8.02 11.88 0.26
C TYR A 90 7.34 12.47 -0.98
N ASP A 91 8.17 12.94 -1.91
CA ASP A 91 7.73 13.47 -3.19
C ASP A 91 7.17 12.34 -4.08
N VAL A 92 5.84 12.32 -4.26
CA VAL A 92 5.16 11.31 -5.08
C VAL A 92 5.47 11.45 -6.57
N LEU A 93 6.00 12.58 -7.02
CA LEU A 93 6.39 12.81 -8.42
C LEU A 93 7.75 12.22 -8.74
N MET A 94 8.62 12.08 -7.72
CA MET A 94 10.01 11.69 -7.91
C MET A 94 10.31 10.25 -7.50
N VAL A 95 9.44 9.60 -6.75
CA VAL A 95 9.72 8.29 -6.14
C VAL A 95 9.78 7.16 -7.17
N GLU A 96 8.89 7.14 -8.15
CA GLU A 96 8.84 6.05 -9.15
C GLU A 96 10.10 5.96 -10.02
N PRO A 97 10.65 7.05 -10.55
CA PRO A 97 11.90 7.00 -11.30
C PRO A 97 13.09 6.43 -10.49
N GLU A 98 13.18 6.74 -9.20
CA GLU A 98 14.25 6.21 -8.33
C GLU A 98 14.08 4.71 -8.09
N VAL A 99 12.84 4.26 -7.81
CA VAL A 99 12.53 2.85 -7.65
C VAL A 99 12.80 2.08 -8.95
N ARG A 100 12.42 2.61 -10.09
CA ARG A 100 12.71 2.01 -11.40
C ARG A 100 14.21 1.87 -11.65
N ARG A 101 15.02 2.85 -11.23
CA ARG A 101 16.49 2.77 -11.30
C ARG A 101 17.04 1.64 -10.41
N LEU A 102 16.52 1.48 -9.20
CA LEU A 102 16.89 0.36 -8.31
C LEU A 102 16.62 -0.99 -8.99
N LEU A 103 15.42 -1.20 -9.54
CA LEU A 103 15.08 -2.47 -10.20
C LEU A 103 15.99 -2.75 -11.41
N LYS A 104 16.25 -1.75 -12.25
CA LYS A 104 17.17 -1.88 -13.38
C LYS A 104 18.59 -2.22 -12.94
N LYS A 105 19.09 -1.57 -11.88
CA LYS A 105 20.42 -1.85 -11.31
C LYS A 105 20.53 -3.28 -10.82
N LEU A 106 19.45 -3.85 -10.29
CA LEU A 106 19.39 -5.25 -9.84
C LEU A 106 19.18 -6.25 -10.99
N GLY A 107 18.97 -5.80 -12.22
CA GLY A 107 18.68 -6.65 -13.36
C GLY A 107 17.32 -7.33 -13.30
N ILE A 108 16.34 -6.68 -12.67
CA ILE A 108 14.95 -7.15 -12.63
C ILE A 108 14.25 -6.75 -13.91
N GLU A 109 13.61 -7.70 -14.59
CA GLU A 109 12.79 -7.43 -15.77
C GLU A 109 11.51 -6.71 -15.38
N ILE A 110 11.22 -5.58 -16.03
CA ILE A 110 10.01 -4.79 -15.79
C ILE A 110 9.16 -4.82 -17.06
N ARG A 111 7.98 -5.42 -16.98
CA ARG A 111 6.98 -5.46 -18.05
C ARG A 111 5.82 -4.55 -17.70
N LEU A 112 5.84 -3.32 -18.19
CA LEU A 112 4.73 -2.37 -18.08
C LEU A 112 3.67 -2.67 -19.14
N LYS A 113 2.43 -2.20 -18.90
CA LYS A 113 1.26 -2.44 -19.75
C LYS A 113 0.98 -3.94 -19.95
N THR A 114 1.48 -4.77 -19.05
CA THR A 114 1.33 -6.23 -19.06
C THR A 114 0.30 -6.62 -17.99
N ARG A 115 -0.95 -6.62 -18.39
CA ARG A 115 -2.06 -7.00 -17.52
C ARG A 115 -2.24 -8.51 -17.56
N ILE A 116 -2.02 -9.20 -16.48
CA ILE A 116 -2.33 -10.62 -16.36
C ILE A 116 -3.84 -10.78 -16.25
N THR A 117 -4.42 -11.62 -17.09
CA THR A 117 -5.86 -11.82 -17.23
C THR A 117 -6.33 -13.21 -16.86
N ASP A 118 -5.43 -14.18 -16.91
CA ASP A 118 -5.75 -15.57 -16.63
C ASP A 118 -4.54 -16.36 -16.11
N VAL A 119 -4.76 -17.59 -15.65
CA VAL A 119 -3.75 -18.52 -15.17
C VAL A 119 -3.96 -19.90 -15.78
N GLU A 120 -2.86 -20.65 -15.94
CA GLU A 120 -2.87 -22.07 -16.27
C GLU A 120 -2.46 -22.84 -15.01
N THR A 121 -3.22 -23.87 -14.64
CA THR A 121 -2.95 -24.69 -13.46
C THR A 121 -2.87 -26.16 -13.82
N ASP A 122 -2.08 -26.90 -13.04
CA ASP A 122 -2.07 -28.37 -12.99
C ASP A 122 -2.24 -28.76 -11.52
N GLY A 123 -3.46 -29.18 -11.17
CA GLY A 123 -3.84 -29.37 -9.77
C GLY A 123 -3.73 -28.05 -8.97
N ASP A 124 -2.93 -28.08 -7.91
CA ASP A 124 -2.65 -26.92 -7.02
C ASP A 124 -1.42 -26.09 -7.43
N VAL A 125 -0.85 -26.36 -8.61
CA VAL A 125 0.34 -25.67 -9.15
C VAL A 125 -0.08 -24.75 -10.30
N ILE A 126 0.31 -23.47 -10.22
CA ILE A 126 0.26 -22.55 -11.37
C ILE A 126 1.43 -22.87 -12.29
N THR A 127 1.14 -23.26 -13.55
CA THR A 127 2.14 -23.55 -14.58
C THR A 127 2.48 -22.35 -15.45
N GLY A 128 1.62 -21.34 -15.46
CA GLY A 128 1.81 -20.10 -16.20
C GLY A 128 0.71 -19.09 -15.93
N VAL A 129 1.00 -17.84 -16.26
CA VAL A 129 0.03 -16.74 -16.27
C VAL A 129 -0.11 -16.21 -17.69
N VAL A 130 -1.31 -15.72 -18.03
CA VAL A 130 -1.63 -15.26 -19.38
C VAL A 130 -1.88 -13.75 -19.34
N SER A 131 -1.16 -12.99 -20.16
CA SER A 131 -1.37 -11.56 -20.33
C SER A 131 -2.57 -11.24 -21.24
N GLY A 132 -3.01 -9.99 -21.23
CA GLY A 132 -4.18 -9.56 -21.98
C GLY A 132 -4.04 -9.64 -23.52
N ASP A 133 -2.82 -9.73 -24.03
CA ASP A 133 -2.49 -9.99 -25.45
C ASP A 133 -2.29 -11.48 -25.78
N GLY A 134 -2.47 -12.37 -24.79
CA GLY A 134 -2.39 -13.81 -24.96
C GLY A 134 -0.99 -14.40 -24.74
N GLU A 135 0.02 -13.61 -24.38
CA GLU A 135 1.34 -14.13 -24.05
C GLU A 135 1.28 -15.00 -22.77
N LYS A 136 1.93 -16.17 -22.81
CA LYS A 136 2.06 -17.06 -21.68
C LYS A 136 3.41 -16.85 -21.02
N ILE A 137 3.39 -16.50 -19.71
CA ILE A 137 4.58 -16.28 -18.91
C ILE A 137 4.68 -17.42 -17.90
N ARG A 138 5.74 -18.22 -18.01
CA ARG A 138 6.01 -19.38 -17.14
C ARG A 138 7.04 -19.03 -16.08
N ALA A 139 6.84 -19.55 -14.86
CA ALA A 139 7.77 -19.42 -13.76
C ALA A 139 7.64 -20.62 -12.79
N ASP A 140 8.60 -20.75 -11.89
CA ASP A 140 8.57 -21.76 -10.84
C ASP A 140 7.66 -21.31 -9.69
N VAL A 141 7.66 -19.99 -9.39
CA VAL A 141 6.86 -19.40 -8.32
C VAL A 141 6.22 -18.08 -8.81
N PHE A 142 5.01 -17.84 -8.37
CA PHE A 142 4.25 -16.62 -8.64
C PHE A 142 3.99 -15.85 -7.35
N ILE A 143 4.01 -14.51 -7.43
CA ILE A 143 3.70 -13.65 -6.29
C ILE A 143 2.63 -12.64 -6.71
N GLU A 144 1.43 -12.75 -6.17
CA GLU A 144 0.34 -11.83 -6.45
C GLU A 144 0.39 -10.62 -5.52
N THR A 145 0.57 -9.45 -6.11
CA THR A 145 0.60 -8.14 -5.45
C THR A 145 -0.29 -7.12 -6.16
N THR A 146 -1.41 -7.61 -6.70
CA THR A 146 -2.35 -6.83 -7.53
C THR A 146 -3.16 -5.79 -6.73
N GLY A 147 -2.97 -5.72 -5.42
CA GLY A 147 -3.73 -4.87 -4.51
C GLY A 147 -5.10 -5.46 -4.15
N SER A 148 -5.91 -4.68 -3.49
CA SER A 148 -7.19 -5.14 -2.91
C SER A 148 -8.43 -4.71 -3.69
N THR A 149 -8.27 -4.05 -4.82
CA THR A 149 -9.42 -3.50 -5.55
C THR A 149 -10.26 -4.61 -6.15
N GLY A 150 -11.55 -4.59 -5.83
CA GLY A 150 -12.51 -5.55 -6.31
C GLY A 150 -12.79 -5.48 -7.82
N PRO A 151 -13.70 -6.32 -8.32
CA PRO A 151 -13.98 -6.45 -9.74
C PRO A 151 -14.50 -5.16 -10.36
N MET A 152 -14.36 -5.05 -11.68
CA MET A 152 -14.88 -3.93 -12.47
C MET A 152 -16.40 -3.78 -12.28
N GLY A 153 -16.85 -2.53 -12.21
CA GLY A 153 -18.26 -2.21 -12.00
C GLY A 153 -18.66 -1.96 -10.54
N ASN A 154 -17.86 -2.39 -9.57
CA ASN A 154 -18.13 -2.10 -8.16
C ASN A 154 -18.16 -0.59 -7.88
N CYS A 155 -17.35 0.20 -8.56
CA CYS A 155 -17.36 1.66 -8.47
C CYS A 155 -18.70 2.26 -8.89
N MET A 156 -19.29 1.79 -9.97
CA MET A 156 -20.62 2.23 -10.41
C MET A 156 -21.71 1.75 -9.45
N ARG A 157 -21.66 0.48 -9.04
CA ARG A 157 -22.63 -0.13 -8.12
C ARG A 157 -22.66 0.56 -6.75
N HIS A 158 -21.51 1.04 -6.27
CA HIS A 158 -21.36 1.65 -4.95
C HIS A 158 -21.11 3.16 -4.98
N GLY A 159 -21.39 3.81 -6.11
CA GLY A 159 -21.50 5.27 -6.20
C GLY A 159 -20.19 6.05 -6.34
N ASN A 160 -19.10 5.40 -6.78
CA ASN A 160 -17.85 6.12 -7.08
C ASN A 160 -17.66 6.22 -8.59
N GLY A 161 -17.30 7.40 -9.09
CA GLY A 161 -16.95 7.60 -10.48
C GLY A 161 -15.70 6.80 -10.88
N CYS A 162 -15.59 6.44 -12.14
CA CYS A 162 -14.52 5.57 -12.64
C CYS A 162 -13.63 6.20 -13.71
N SER A 163 -13.91 7.40 -14.19
CA SER A 163 -13.20 7.97 -15.34
C SER A 163 -11.71 8.19 -15.09
N MET A 164 -11.34 8.62 -13.90
CA MET A 164 -9.95 8.91 -13.54
C MET A 164 -9.52 8.30 -12.21
N CYS A 165 -10.12 7.16 -11.83
CA CYS A 165 -9.74 6.49 -10.59
C CYS A 165 -8.31 5.94 -10.70
N ILE A 166 -7.68 5.67 -9.55
CA ILE A 166 -6.32 5.16 -9.47
C ILE A 166 -6.10 3.83 -10.19
N LEU A 167 -7.16 3.06 -10.40
CA LEU A 167 -7.09 1.83 -11.17
C LEU A 167 -6.83 2.06 -12.66
N ARG A 168 -7.19 3.22 -13.18
CA ARG A 168 -7.05 3.58 -14.60
C ARG A 168 -7.65 2.51 -15.54
N CYS A 169 -8.80 1.92 -15.13
CA CYS A 169 -9.47 0.85 -15.90
C CYS A 169 -9.77 1.22 -17.35
N PRO A 170 -10.20 2.46 -17.69
CA PRO A 170 -10.44 2.83 -19.06
C PRO A 170 -9.20 2.71 -19.97
N ALA A 171 -8.00 2.93 -19.38
CA ALA A 171 -6.75 2.88 -20.14
C ALA A 171 -6.09 1.50 -20.13
N PHE A 172 -6.16 0.77 -18.98
CA PHE A 172 -5.36 -0.44 -18.76
C PHE A 172 -6.18 -1.66 -18.34
N GLY A 173 -7.49 -1.55 -18.33
CA GLY A 173 -8.38 -2.59 -17.86
C GLY A 173 -8.46 -2.69 -16.33
N PRO A 174 -9.44 -3.46 -15.80
CA PRO A 174 -9.63 -3.67 -14.37
C PRO A 174 -8.51 -4.52 -13.76
N ARG A 175 -8.44 -4.52 -12.41
CA ARG A 175 -7.67 -5.52 -11.68
C ARG A 175 -8.23 -6.93 -11.95
N VAL A 176 -7.32 -7.88 -12.05
CA VAL A 176 -7.66 -9.31 -12.07
C VAL A 176 -7.07 -9.94 -10.82
N SER A 177 -7.85 -10.71 -10.10
CA SER A 177 -7.40 -11.54 -8.99
C SER A 177 -6.84 -12.84 -9.52
N ILE A 178 -5.60 -13.14 -9.21
CA ILE A 178 -4.92 -14.38 -9.65
C ILE A 178 -5.45 -15.57 -8.85
N THR A 179 -5.71 -15.39 -7.55
CA THR A 179 -6.35 -16.41 -6.72
C THR A 179 -7.71 -16.82 -7.28
N GLU A 180 -8.57 -15.85 -7.64
CA GLU A 180 -9.89 -16.16 -8.23
C GLU A 180 -9.75 -16.87 -9.61
N ARG A 181 -8.77 -16.47 -10.43
CA ARG A 181 -8.49 -17.12 -11.70
C ARG A 181 -7.99 -18.55 -11.53
N ALA A 182 -7.30 -18.83 -10.44
CA ALA A 182 -6.86 -20.19 -10.07
C ALA A 182 -7.95 -21.01 -9.35
N GLY A 183 -9.19 -20.50 -9.27
CA GLY A 183 -10.32 -21.21 -8.68
C GLY A 183 -10.49 -21.05 -7.17
N LEU A 184 -9.78 -20.12 -6.54
CA LEU A 184 -9.94 -19.80 -5.12
C LEU A 184 -10.86 -18.58 -4.94
N ASP A 185 -11.54 -18.51 -3.78
CA ASP A 185 -12.38 -17.36 -3.45
C ASP A 185 -11.61 -16.26 -2.74
N ASP A 186 -11.76 -15.04 -3.23
CA ASP A 186 -11.32 -13.84 -2.51
C ASP A 186 -12.37 -13.40 -1.49
N MET A 187 -11.92 -12.95 -0.34
CA MET A 187 -12.78 -12.38 0.69
C MET A 187 -12.93 -10.88 0.50
N ALA A 188 -14.17 -10.39 0.44
CA ALA A 188 -14.48 -8.98 0.33
C ALA A 188 -14.66 -8.35 1.72
N ALA A 189 -14.00 -7.20 1.97
CA ALA A 189 -14.22 -6.42 3.18
C ALA A 189 -15.62 -5.81 3.21
N CYS A 190 -16.20 -5.77 4.41
CA CYS A 190 -17.42 -5.05 4.69
C CYS A 190 -17.12 -3.74 5.43
N ARG A 191 -17.94 -2.73 5.20
CA ARG A 191 -17.93 -1.50 5.99
C ARG A 191 -18.61 -1.76 7.35
N PRO A 192 -18.46 -0.87 8.35
CA PRO A 192 -19.16 -1.00 9.64
C PRO A 192 -20.68 -1.08 9.52
N ASP A 193 -21.26 -0.51 8.45
CA ASP A 193 -22.68 -0.59 8.12
C ASP A 193 -23.09 -1.91 7.44
N GLY A 194 -22.20 -2.89 7.33
CA GLY A 194 -22.41 -4.18 6.69
C GLY A 194 -22.41 -4.15 5.16
N ILE A 195 -22.22 -2.99 4.55
CA ILE A 195 -22.24 -2.85 3.09
C ILE A 195 -20.86 -3.17 2.52
N LYS A 196 -20.79 -4.12 1.60
CA LYS A 196 -19.64 -4.34 0.74
C LYS A 196 -19.56 -3.18 -0.26
N GLY A 197 -18.46 -2.46 -0.31
CA GLY A 197 -18.40 -1.35 -1.26
C GLY A 197 -17.14 -0.54 -1.23
N ALA A 198 -17.26 0.61 -1.89
CA ALA A 198 -16.15 1.52 -2.05
C ALA A 198 -15.83 2.25 -0.75
N PHE A 199 -14.56 2.25 -0.44
CA PHE A 199 -13.98 3.12 0.56
C PHE A 199 -13.34 4.32 -0.15
N SER A 200 -13.47 5.49 0.45
CA SER A 200 -12.84 6.70 -0.08
C SER A 200 -11.51 6.96 0.63
N GLY A 201 -10.53 7.34 -0.13
CA GLY A 201 -9.23 7.77 0.40
C GLY A 201 -9.10 9.29 0.45
N SER A 202 -7.91 9.80 0.14
CA SER A 202 -7.60 11.22 0.03
C SER A 202 -7.49 11.64 -1.44
N CYS A 203 -7.55 12.94 -1.72
CA CYS A 203 -7.33 13.48 -3.05
C CYS A 203 -6.16 14.47 -3.06
N LYS A 204 -5.71 14.84 -4.26
CA LYS A 204 -4.59 15.77 -4.47
C LYS A 204 -5.11 17.09 -5.01
N ILE A 205 -4.60 18.18 -4.48
CA ILE A 205 -4.86 19.54 -4.94
C ILE A 205 -3.58 20.09 -5.55
N GLU A 206 -3.69 20.80 -6.65
CA GLU A 206 -2.58 21.58 -7.21
C GLU A 206 -2.13 22.63 -6.21
N LYS A 207 -0.95 22.47 -5.62
CA LYS A 207 -0.43 23.33 -4.56
C LYS A 207 -0.45 24.81 -4.95
N ARG A 208 -0.16 25.11 -6.23
CA ARG A 208 -0.17 26.48 -6.77
C ARG A 208 -1.56 27.11 -6.84
N SER A 209 -2.64 26.33 -6.75
CA SER A 209 -4.01 26.82 -6.75
C SER A 209 -4.51 27.26 -5.36
N LEU A 210 -3.74 27.00 -4.33
CA LEU A 210 -4.01 27.46 -2.96
C LEU A 210 -3.53 28.89 -2.74
N SER A 211 -4.04 29.54 -1.68
CA SER A 211 -3.54 30.85 -1.26
C SER A 211 -2.04 30.84 -0.94
N ARG A 212 -1.36 31.96 -1.13
CA ARG A 212 0.08 32.08 -0.81
C ARG A 212 0.42 31.76 0.65
N LYS A 213 -0.53 32.05 1.57
CA LYS A 213 -0.40 31.70 2.99
C LYS A 213 -0.32 30.20 3.18
N LEU A 214 -1.22 29.42 2.56
CA LEU A 214 -1.24 27.97 2.63
C LEU A 214 -0.02 27.34 1.92
N GLN A 215 0.37 27.86 0.75
CA GLN A 215 1.58 27.39 0.05
C GLN A 215 2.81 27.52 0.96
N LYS A 216 3.04 28.72 1.54
CA LYS A 216 4.17 28.95 2.46
C LYS A 216 4.14 28.05 3.69
N LYS A 217 2.94 27.78 4.23
CA LYS A 217 2.79 26.90 5.39
C LYS A 217 3.15 25.47 5.03
N LEU A 218 2.68 24.95 3.90
CA LEU A 218 3.04 23.62 3.40
C LEU A 218 4.54 23.52 3.11
N ASP A 219 5.14 24.52 2.46
CA ASP A 219 6.57 24.54 2.17
C ASP A 219 7.44 24.52 3.44
N LYS A 220 6.98 25.18 4.51
CA LYS A 220 7.72 25.31 5.75
C LYS A 220 7.48 24.14 6.71
N ASP A 221 6.24 23.81 6.96
CA ASP A 221 5.82 22.92 8.06
C ASP A 221 5.47 21.50 7.57
N GLY A 222 5.32 21.30 6.25
CA GLY A 222 4.91 20.03 5.64
C GLY A 222 3.42 19.78 5.69
N PHE A 223 2.66 20.50 6.53
CA PHE A 223 1.21 20.34 6.64
C PHE A 223 0.50 21.66 6.95
N ALA A 224 -0.80 21.66 6.73
CA ALA A 224 -1.68 22.76 7.13
C ALA A 224 -3.01 22.22 7.66
N VAL A 225 -3.52 22.82 8.72
CA VAL A 225 -4.85 22.58 9.28
C VAL A 225 -5.68 23.84 9.05
N VAL A 226 -6.82 23.71 8.39
CA VAL A 226 -7.75 24.80 8.10
C VAL A 226 -9.13 24.44 8.62
N PRO A 227 -9.67 25.16 9.62
CA PRO A 227 -10.97 24.87 10.18
C PRO A 227 -12.07 24.95 9.12
N LEU A 228 -13.00 24.00 9.16
CA LEU A 228 -14.17 24.00 8.31
C LEU A 228 -15.28 24.89 8.92
N PRO A 229 -16.02 25.64 8.09
CA PRO A 229 -17.30 26.19 8.51
C PRO A 229 -18.22 25.07 9.02
N GLU A 230 -18.99 25.33 10.09
CA GLU A 230 -19.81 24.31 10.76
C GLU A 230 -20.71 23.53 9.80
N ARG A 231 -21.31 24.19 8.81
CA ARG A 231 -22.16 23.58 7.77
C ARG A 231 -21.45 22.54 6.90
N LEU A 232 -20.11 22.54 6.85
CA LEU A 232 -19.30 21.61 6.05
C LEU A 232 -18.72 20.47 6.89
N ILE A 233 -18.89 20.50 8.21
CA ILE A 233 -18.47 19.41 9.10
C ILE A 233 -19.38 18.22 8.89
N ASN A 234 -18.77 17.07 8.54
CA ASN A 234 -19.50 15.83 8.33
C ASN A 234 -18.69 14.64 8.89
N ARG A 235 -19.06 14.22 10.12
CA ARG A 235 -18.42 13.11 10.82
C ARG A 235 -18.72 11.73 10.19
N GLU A 236 -19.86 11.59 9.49
CA GLU A 236 -20.21 10.34 8.83
C GLU A 236 -19.19 9.93 7.75
N LYS A 237 -18.53 10.92 7.12
CA LYS A 237 -17.47 10.66 6.13
C LYS A 237 -16.32 9.85 6.72
N LEU A 238 -16.04 9.92 8.02
CA LEU A 238 -14.95 9.19 8.68
C LEU A 238 -15.17 7.68 8.60
N SER A 239 -16.41 7.20 8.77
CA SER A 239 -16.74 5.77 8.71
C SER A 239 -16.46 5.15 7.34
N ARG A 240 -16.50 5.97 6.27
CA ARG A 240 -16.27 5.56 4.89
C ARG A 240 -14.80 5.61 4.48
N LYS A 241 -13.93 6.13 5.34
CA LYS A 241 -12.50 6.26 5.02
C LYS A 241 -11.81 4.90 5.11
N VAL A 242 -11.13 4.51 4.03
CA VAL A 242 -10.39 3.24 4.00
C VAL A 242 -9.22 3.27 4.99
N CYS A 243 -8.52 4.40 5.07
CA CYS A 243 -7.39 4.60 5.97
C CYS A 243 -7.91 5.03 7.36
N GLN A 244 -8.28 4.07 8.20
CA GLN A 244 -8.91 4.31 9.51
C GLN A 244 -8.02 5.12 10.47
N GLN A 245 -6.71 5.12 10.29
CA GLN A 245 -5.80 5.96 11.06
C GLN A 245 -6.06 7.48 10.91
N TYR A 246 -6.83 7.88 9.90
CA TYR A 246 -7.27 9.26 9.69
C TYR A 246 -8.78 9.45 9.95
N ALA A 247 -9.45 8.45 10.53
CA ALA A 247 -10.86 8.54 10.91
C ALA A 247 -10.99 9.15 12.32
N LEU A 248 -10.39 10.31 12.52
CA LEU A 248 -10.35 11.05 13.77
C LEU A 248 -11.12 12.36 13.62
N ASP A 249 -11.73 12.87 14.71
CA ASP A 249 -12.52 14.11 14.70
C ASP A 249 -11.83 15.31 14.04
N PRO A 250 -10.51 15.55 14.24
CA PRO A 250 -9.83 16.65 13.55
C PRO A 250 -9.94 16.58 12.01
N PHE A 251 -10.07 15.38 11.43
CA PHE A 251 -10.22 15.20 9.98
C PHE A 251 -11.67 15.39 9.48
N ALA A 252 -12.65 15.47 10.38
CA ALA A 252 -14.00 15.86 10.06
C ALA A 252 -14.22 17.37 10.23
N GLU A 253 -13.55 17.97 11.21
CA GLU A 253 -13.71 19.36 11.62
C GLU A 253 -12.81 20.33 10.84
N ASN A 254 -11.74 19.80 10.22
CA ASN A 254 -10.77 20.60 9.50
C ASN A 254 -10.45 20.01 8.13
N ILE A 255 -9.99 20.84 7.22
CA ILE A 255 -9.20 20.42 6.09
C ILE A 255 -7.76 20.26 6.58
N ILE A 256 -7.24 19.04 6.50
CA ILE A 256 -5.83 18.74 6.77
C ILE A 256 -5.16 18.46 5.44
N LEU A 257 -4.17 19.27 5.12
CA LEU A 257 -3.30 19.11 3.96
C LEU A 257 -1.94 18.62 4.40
N ILE A 258 -1.33 17.74 3.61
CA ILE A 258 0.09 17.40 3.73
C ILE A 258 0.81 17.64 2.39
N ASP A 259 2.07 18.03 2.46
CA ASP A 259 2.91 18.29 1.28
C ASP A 259 3.61 17.02 0.81
N THR A 260 3.18 16.50 -0.33
CA THR A 260 3.75 15.31 -0.98
C THR A 260 4.20 15.60 -2.42
N GLY A 261 4.56 16.89 -2.70
CA GLY A 261 4.70 17.44 -4.06
C GLY A 261 3.40 18.06 -4.56
N TYR A 262 2.26 17.45 -4.24
CA TYR A 262 0.93 18.07 -4.26
C TYR A 262 0.50 18.44 -2.85
N ALA A 263 -0.49 19.33 -2.73
CA ALA A 263 -1.22 19.49 -1.48
C ALA A 263 -2.23 18.34 -1.37
N LYS A 264 -1.89 17.33 -0.57
CA LYS A 264 -2.74 16.16 -0.37
C LYS A 264 -3.80 16.47 0.66
N LEU A 265 -5.07 16.48 0.21
CA LEU A 265 -6.24 16.64 1.05
C LEU A 265 -6.55 15.33 1.76
N MET A 266 -6.48 15.31 3.09
CA MET A 266 -6.64 14.08 3.88
C MET A 266 -8.10 13.67 4.11
N SER A 267 -9.05 14.40 3.57
CA SER A 267 -10.48 14.04 3.57
C SER A 267 -10.81 13.02 2.48
N PRO A 268 -11.87 12.20 2.62
CA PRO A 268 -12.26 11.20 1.64
C PRO A 268 -12.50 11.76 0.25
N TYR A 269 -13.26 12.80 0.12
CA TYR A 269 -13.40 13.71 -1.02
C TYR A 269 -14.16 14.96 -0.58
N PHE A 270 -14.03 15.99 -1.37
CA PHE A 270 -14.72 17.27 -1.13
C PHE A 270 -15.30 17.78 -2.45
N ASP A 271 -16.52 18.30 -2.42
CA ASP A 271 -17.06 19.01 -3.58
C ASP A 271 -16.21 20.25 -3.83
N LEU A 272 -15.91 20.53 -5.10
CA LEU A 272 -14.97 21.61 -5.44
C LEU A 272 -15.54 22.98 -5.12
N GLU A 273 -16.84 23.18 -5.35
CA GLU A 273 -17.49 24.47 -5.07
C GLU A 273 -17.64 24.71 -3.56
N GLU A 274 -17.88 23.65 -2.77
CA GLU A 274 -17.83 23.74 -1.31
C GLU A 274 -16.41 24.02 -0.81
N LEU A 275 -15.41 23.34 -1.38
CA LEU A 275 -14.00 23.53 -1.03
C LEU A 275 -13.55 24.99 -1.27
N ARG A 276 -13.97 25.59 -2.39
CA ARG A 276 -13.64 26.97 -2.75
C ARG A 276 -14.28 28.04 -1.84
N GLN A 277 -15.22 27.66 -1.00
CA GLN A 277 -15.80 28.54 0.01
C GLN A 277 -15.01 28.55 1.33
N VAL A 278 -13.96 27.74 1.43
CA VAL A 278 -13.06 27.72 2.59
C VAL A 278 -11.91 28.69 2.36
N GLU A 279 -11.54 29.47 3.39
CA GLU A 279 -10.44 30.44 3.31
C GLU A 279 -9.14 29.81 2.80
N GLY A 280 -8.60 30.39 1.75
CA GLY A 280 -7.35 29.94 1.12
C GLY A 280 -7.51 28.89 0.03
N PHE A 281 -8.76 28.48 -0.27
CA PHE A 281 -9.09 27.52 -1.34
C PHE A 281 -9.89 28.13 -2.49
N GLU A 282 -10.05 29.44 -2.55
CA GLU A 282 -10.92 30.16 -3.50
C GLU A 282 -10.62 29.78 -4.97
N ASN A 283 -9.36 29.47 -5.27
CA ASN A 283 -8.90 29.04 -6.58
C ASN A 283 -8.50 27.57 -6.62
N ALA A 284 -8.89 26.77 -5.60
CA ALA A 284 -8.49 25.39 -5.50
C ALA A 284 -8.83 24.58 -6.77
N ARG A 285 -7.92 23.71 -7.14
CA ARG A 285 -8.05 22.80 -8.29
C ARG A 285 -7.50 21.43 -7.93
N PHE A 286 -8.28 20.39 -8.18
CA PHE A 286 -7.75 19.03 -8.05
C PHE A 286 -6.68 18.76 -9.11
N ALA A 287 -5.64 18.02 -8.71
CA ALA A 287 -4.57 17.61 -9.62
C ALA A 287 -5.09 16.73 -10.76
N ASP A 288 -6.17 16.00 -10.49
CA ASP A 288 -6.93 15.28 -11.48
C ASP A 288 -8.31 15.94 -11.63
N PRO A 289 -8.48 16.83 -12.61
CA PRO A 289 -9.69 17.65 -12.73
C PRO A 289 -10.94 16.85 -13.03
N TYR A 290 -10.81 15.68 -13.63
CA TYR A 290 -11.96 14.86 -14.03
C TYR A 290 -12.40 13.89 -12.93
N ALA A 291 -11.53 13.55 -12.02
CA ALA A 291 -11.86 12.72 -10.85
C ALA A 291 -12.61 13.49 -9.77
N GLY A 292 -12.44 14.81 -9.70
CA GLY A 292 -13.13 15.69 -8.75
C GLY A 292 -12.92 15.26 -7.30
N GLY A 293 -11.79 14.68 -6.95
CA GLY A 293 -11.52 14.18 -5.61
C GLY A 293 -12.17 12.83 -5.27
N LYS A 294 -13.08 12.32 -6.06
CA LYS A 294 -13.79 11.05 -5.77
C LYS A 294 -12.96 9.81 -6.11
N GLY A 295 -12.15 9.86 -7.16
CA GLY A 295 -11.54 8.69 -7.76
C GLY A 295 -10.11 8.38 -7.33
N ASN A 296 -9.38 9.33 -6.70
CA ASN A 296 -7.93 9.21 -6.52
C ASN A 296 -7.45 8.03 -5.66
N SER A 297 -8.25 7.54 -4.73
CA SER A 297 -7.87 6.44 -3.87
C SER A 297 -9.07 5.58 -3.43
N VAL A 298 -9.98 5.34 -4.35
CA VAL A 298 -11.12 4.44 -4.13
C VAL A 298 -10.61 3.01 -4.01
N ARG A 299 -11.10 2.27 -2.99
CA ARG A 299 -10.73 0.91 -2.68
C ARG A 299 -11.95 0.03 -2.52
N TYR A 300 -11.86 -1.15 -3.08
CA TYR A 300 -12.79 -2.25 -2.89
C TYR A 300 -11.96 -3.41 -2.35
N MET A 301 -11.80 -3.49 -1.04
CA MET A 301 -10.89 -4.47 -0.47
C MET A 301 -11.43 -5.89 -0.69
N SER A 302 -10.67 -6.64 -1.46
CA SER A 302 -10.87 -8.06 -1.69
C SER A 302 -9.51 -8.74 -1.61
N VAL A 303 -9.37 -9.73 -0.73
CA VAL A 303 -8.10 -10.33 -0.36
C VAL A 303 -8.12 -11.83 -0.52
N GLY A 304 -6.98 -12.44 -0.84
CA GLY A 304 -6.81 -13.88 -0.84
C GLY A 304 -6.48 -14.42 0.56
N VAL A 305 -6.88 -15.66 0.83
CA VAL A 305 -6.53 -16.37 2.06
C VAL A 305 -5.10 -16.90 1.94
N ARG A 306 -4.29 -16.68 2.97
CA ARG A 306 -2.90 -17.12 3.01
C ARG A 306 -2.47 -17.67 4.37
N ASP A 307 -1.38 -18.44 4.36
CA ASP A 307 -0.72 -18.90 5.58
C ASP A 307 0.29 -17.86 6.15
N GLY A 308 0.96 -18.21 7.25
CA GLY A 308 1.96 -17.34 7.88
C GLY A 308 3.26 -17.16 7.09
N TYR A 309 3.46 -17.92 6.03
CA TYR A 309 4.60 -17.83 5.11
C TYR A 309 4.27 -16.99 3.86
N MET A 310 3.12 -16.37 3.81
CA MET A 310 2.55 -15.62 2.68
C MET A 310 2.06 -16.49 1.51
N ARG A 311 2.03 -17.84 1.64
CA ARG A 311 1.55 -18.72 0.59
C ARG A 311 0.02 -18.72 0.55
N ALA A 312 -0.56 -18.63 -0.64
CA ALA A 312 -2.00 -18.75 -0.85
C ALA A 312 -2.51 -20.13 -0.41
N CYS A 313 -3.55 -20.17 0.42
CA CYS A 313 -4.15 -21.44 0.82
C CYS A 313 -4.86 -22.08 -0.38
N GLY A 314 -4.47 -23.32 -0.73
CA GLY A 314 -5.00 -24.04 -1.87
C GLY A 314 -4.11 -24.02 -3.13
N LEU A 315 -2.98 -23.31 -3.10
CA LEU A 315 -1.99 -23.33 -4.18
C LEU A 315 -0.59 -23.52 -3.61
N SER A 316 0.21 -24.35 -4.27
CA SER A 316 1.53 -24.75 -3.76
C SER A 316 2.64 -23.76 -4.12
N ASN A 317 2.50 -22.99 -5.21
CA ASN A 317 3.54 -22.10 -5.73
C ASN A 317 3.08 -20.64 -5.94
N LEU A 318 1.99 -20.21 -5.28
CA LEU A 318 1.55 -18.82 -5.25
C LEU A 318 1.73 -18.22 -3.86
N LEU A 319 2.39 -17.06 -3.79
CA LEU A 319 2.45 -16.24 -2.59
C LEU A 319 1.65 -14.95 -2.79
N LEU A 320 1.17 -14.37 -1.70
CA LEU A 320 0.39 -13.14 -1.70
C LEU A 320 1.16 -12.04 -0.95
N GLY A 321 1.13 -10.82 -1.47
CA GLY A 321 1.76 -9.67 -0.81
C GLY A 321 0.92 -8.40 -0.95
N GLY A 322 1.20 -7.40 -0.10
CA GLY A 322 0.47 -6.15 -0.08
C GLY A 322 -0.99 -6.32 0.33
N GLU A 323 -1.83 -5.38 -0.03
CA GLU A 323 -3.26 -5.40 0.29
C GLU A 323 -4.01 -6.62 -0.28
N LYS A 324 -3.39 -7.41 -1.13
CA LYS A 324 -3.94 -8.70 -1.59
C LYS A 324 -3.85 -9.77 -0.50
N SER A 325 -2.91 -9.66 0.41
CA SER A 325 -2.61 -10.66 1.44
C SER A 325 -3.32 -10.44 2.78
N GLY A 326 -4.21 -9.45 2.89
CA GLY A 326 -4.95 -9.17 4.12
C GLY A 326 -5.62 -7.80 4.14
N PHE A 327 -6.55 -7.60 5.07
CA PHE A 327 -7.25 -6.34 5.25
C PHE A 327 -6.41 -5.32 6.02
N PHE A 328 -5.48 -4.71 5.34
CA PHE A 328 -4.67 -3.62 5.87
C PHE A 328 -4.47 -2.53 4.82
N VAL A 329 -4.04 -1.38 5.27
CA VAL A 329 -3.70 -0.25 4.41
C VAL A 329 -2.40 0.39 4.88
N GLY A 330 -1.52 0.66 3.93
CA GLY A 330 -0.27 1.38 4.19
C GLY A 330 0.87 0.92 3.31
N HIS A 331 1.82 1.83 3.10
CA HIS A 331 2.99 1.56 2.28
C HIS A 331 4.00 0.70 3.02
N THR A 332 4.23 0.97 4.31
CA THR A 332 5.11 0.17 5.17
C THR A 332 4.59 -1.26 5.29
N GLU A 333 3.28 -1.42 5.51
CA GLU A 333 2.60 -2.72 5.54
C GLU A 333 2.76 -3.48 4.22
N ALA A 334 2.64 -2.76 3.10
CA ALA A 334 2.81 -3.35 1.77
C ALA A 334 4.27 -3.78 1.51
N ILE A 335 5.25 -2.97 1.91
CA ILE A 335 6.67 -3.30 1.80
C ILE A 335 7.01 -4.49 2.68
N SER A 336 6.54 -4.53 3.92
CA SER A 336 6.79 -5.63 4.88
C SER A 336 6.28 -6.97 4.36
N THR A 337 5.02 -7.01 3.93
CA THR A 337 4.42 -8.23 3.39
C THR A 337 5.03 -8.66 2.07
N GLY A 338 5.36 -7.70 1.21
CA GLY A 338 6.05 -7.95 -0.06
C GLY A 338 7.46 -8.49 0.14
N SER A 339 8.21 -7.93 1.09
CA SER A 339 9.57 -8.40 1.41
C SER A 339 9.56 -9.86 1.87
N LEU A 340 8.64 -10.22 2.76
CA LEU A 340 8.51 -11.62 3.20
C LEU A 340 8.06 -12.53 2.07
N ALA A 341 7.08 -12.12 1.25
CA ALA A 341 6.62 -12.91 0.11
C ALA A 341 7.74 -13.13 -0.92
N GLY A 342 8.56 -12.11 -1.21
CA GLY A 342 9.68 -12.20 -2.13
C GLY A 342 10.79 -13.13 -1.63
N TYR A 343 11.17 -12.99 -0.36
CA TYR A 343 12.14 -13.90 0.28
C TYR A 343 11.64 -15.34 0.26
N ASN A 344 10.42 -15.58 0.74
CA ASN A 344 9.83 -16.91 0.80
C ASN A 344 9.57 -17.51 -0.59
N GLY A 345 9.26 -16.69 -1.59
CA GLY A 345 9.17 -17.14 -2.98
C GLY A 345 10.49 -17.68 -3.50
N ALA A 346 11.60 -17.03 -3.18
CA ALA A 346 12.93 -17.52 -3.54
C ALA A 346 13.32 -18.78 -2.75
N MET A 347 13.00 -18.84 -1.45
CA MET A 347 13.22 -20.04 -0.64
C MET A 347 12.42 -21.24 -1.16
N MET A 348 11.13 -21.01 -1.45
CA MET A 348 10.26 -22.04 -2.04
C MET A 348 10.83 -22.56 -3.37
N ALA A 349 11.22 -21.67 -4.28
CA ALA A 349 11.78 -22.04 -5.58
C ALA A 349 13.12 -22.78 -5.47
N ALA A 350 13.87 -22.56 -4.40
CA ALA A 350 15.12 -23.23 -4.09
C ALA A 350 14.95 -24.53 -3.27
N GLY A 351 13.72 -24.89 -2.88
CA GLY A 351 13.45 -26.03 -1.99
C GLY A 351 14.02 -25.86 -0.58
N LYS A 352 14.19 -24.60 -0.12
CA LYS A 352 14.71 -24.24 1.19
C LYS A 352 13.57 -23.90 2.18
N PRO A 353 13.82 -23.97 3.49
CA PRO A 353 12.85 -23.55 4.50
C PRO A 353 12.41 -22.09 4.33
N MET A 354 11.11 -21.86 4.37
CA MET A 354 10.53 -20.52 4.36
C MET A 354 10.57 -19.88 5.74
N LEU A 355 10.65 -18.56 5.79
CA LEU A 355 10.66 -17.76 7.00
C LEU A 355 9.24 -17.41 7.46
N LYS A 356 8.98 -17.54 8.76
CA LYS A 356 7.82 -16.98 9.44
C LYS A 356 8.32 -15.98 10.48
N LEU A 357 7.89 -14.73 10.39
CA LEU A 357 8.31 -13.70 11.36
C LEU A 357 7.66 -13.91 12.73
N PRO A 358 8.43 -13.79 13.83
CA PRO A 358 7.94 -13.96 15.19
C PRO A 358 7.07 -12.79 15.63
N ARG A 359 6.13 -13.05 16.55
CA ARG A 359 5.18 -12.06 17.07
C ARG A 359 5.80 -11.06 18.04
N SER A 360 7.04 -11.24 18.45
CA SER A 360 7.89 -10.29 19.17
C SER A 360 8.32 -9.08 18.34
N LEU A 361 8.11 -9.15 16.99
CA LEU A 361 8.27 -8.05 16.07
C LEU A 361 6.89 -7.50 15.66
N ALA A 362 6.81 -6.19 15.45
CA ALA A 362 5.57 -5.53 15.01
C ALA A 362 5.05 -6.09 13.68
N ILE A 363 5.96 -6.36 12.73
CA ILE A 363 5.61 -6.97 11.44
C ILE A 363 5.04 -8.39 11.65
N GLY A 364 5.69 -9.21 12.47
CA GLY A 364 5.23 -10.56 12.76
C GLY A 364 3.87 -10.60 13.47
N GLU A 365 3.63 -9.67 14.39
CA GLU A 365 2.32 -9.53 15.06
C GLU A 365 1.22 -9.10 14.09
N LEU A 366 1.49 -8.15 13.16
CA LEU A 366 0.55 -7.79 12.11
C LEU A 366 0.16 -9.01 11.26
N LEU A 367 1.16 -9.77 10.82
CA LEU A 367 0.93 -10.97 9.99
C LEU A 367 0.10 -12.02 10.72
N ALA A 368 0.36 -12.21 12.02
CA ALA A 368 -0.41 -13.14 12.87
C ALA A 368 -1.84 -12.66 13.12
N ALA A 369 -2.04 -11.35 13.33
CA ALA A 369 -3.37 -10.77 13.51
C ALA A 369 -4.22 -10.90 12.24
N LEU A 370 -3.63 -10.71 11.07
CA LEU A 370 -4.30 -10.86 9.78
C LEU A 370 -4.69 -12.31 9.44
N ALA A 371 -4.02 -13.30 10.04
CA ALA A 371 -4.30 -14.72 9.80
C ALA A 371 -5.45 -15.27 10.68
N ARG A 372 -6.02 -14.47 11.59
CA ARG A 372 -7.14 -14.88 12.43
C ARG A 372 -8.46 -14.72 11.71
N GLU A 373 -9.42 -15.58 12.00
CA GLU A 373 -10.78 -15.48 11.43
C GLU A 373 -11.48 -14.17 11.78
N ASP A 374 -11.30 -13.65 13.00
CA ASP A 374 -11.82 -12.35 13.44
C ASP A 374 -11.08 -11.15 12.82
N GLY A 375 -9.84 -11.35 12.38
CA GLY A 375 -9.04 -10.35 11.64
C GLY A 375 -9.56 -10.04 10.25
N LEU A 376 -10.37 -10.91 9.68
CA LEU A 376 -10.89 -10.79 8.30
C LEU A 376 -11.98 -9.71 8.12
N SER A 377 -12.52 -9.18 9.21
CA SER A 377 -13.48 -8.06 9.18
C SER A 377 -12.85 -6.70 9.51
N ARG A 378 -11.60 -6.67 9.96
CA ARG A 378 -10.92 -5.49 10.47
C ARG A 378 -9.83 -5.02 9.53
N ARG A 379 -9.69 -3.70 9.41
CA ARG A 379 -8.62 -3.08 8.61
C ARG A 379 -7.48 -2.65 9.54
N PHE A 380 -6.39 -3.38 9.50
CA PHE A 380 -5.23 -3.09 10.33
C PHE A 380 -4.29 -2.06 9.70
N THR A 381 -3.60 -1.32 10.53
CA THR A 381 -2.52 -0.41 10.12
C THR A 381 -1.58 -0.15 11.30
N PHE A 382 -0.29 -0.06 11.03
CA PHE A 382 0.69 0.36 12.05
C PHE A 382 0.48 1.82 12.50
N ALA A 383 -0.20 2.63 11.70
CA ALA A 383 -0.27 4.07 11.92
C ALA A 383 -1.42 4.51 12.83
N GLY A 384 -2.32 3.62 13.23
CA GLY A 384 -3.46 3.99 14.08
C GLY A 384 -4.47 2.89 14.25
N GLY A 385 -5.57 3.19 14.96
CA GLY A 385 -6.64 2.24 15.25
C GLY A 385 -6.21 1.11 16.17
N GLU A 386 -7.01 0.06 16.23
CA GLU A 386 -6.85 -1.06 17.17
C GLU A 386 -5.46 -1.74 17.10
N PHE A 387 -4.87 -1.84 15.91
CA PHE A 387 -3.58 -2.50 15.79
C PHE A 387 -2.43 -1.67 16.38
N PHE A 388 -2.45 -0.35 16.21
CA PHE A 388 -1.44 0.51 16.82
C PHE A 388 -1.55 0.55 18.34
N GLU A 389 -2.77 0.56 18.90
CA GLU A 389 -2.97 0.41 20.35
C GLU A 389 -2.41 -0.93 20.85
N ARG A 390 -2.70 -2.01 20.13
CA ARG A 390 -2.13 -3.32 20.43
C ARG A 390 -0.60 -3.34 20.39
N MET A 391 0.04 -2.65 19.45
CA MET A 391 1.50 -2.51 19.42
C MET A 391 2.03 -1.87 20.70
N LYS A 392 1.34 -0.84 21.20
CA LYS A 392 1.72 -0.16 22.46
C LYS A 392 1.54 -1.08 23.66
N GLU A 393 0.40 -1.76 23.76
CA GLU A 393 0.10 -2.72 24.84
C GLU A 393 1.12 -3.87 24.91
N LEU A 394 1.59 -4.36 23.77
CA LEU A 394 2.57 -5.44 23.67
C LEU A 394 4.03 -4.97 23.76
N GLY A 395 4.28 -3.66 23.89
CA GLY A 395 5.64 -3.11 23.91
C GLY A 395 6.38 -3.23 22.56
N LEU A 396 5.62 -3.34 21.47
CA LEU A 396 6.17 -3.44 20.11
C LEU A 396 6.41 -2.07 19.45
N TYR A 397 5.85 -1.00 20.00
CA TYR A 397 6.10 0.36 19.51
C TYR A 397 7.41 0.89 20.08
N ARG A 398 8.44 0.97 19.24
CA ARG A 398 9.79 1.39 19.57
C ARG A 398 10.21 2.53 18.65
N MET A 399 10.69 3.62 19.24
CA MET A 399 11.09 4.83 18.48
C MET A 399 12.61 4.96 18.31
N GLU A 400 13.39 4.19 19.07
CA GLU A 400 14.84 4.21 18.96
C GLU A 400 15.32 3.10 18.02
N PRO A 401 16.01 3.41 16.90
CA PRO A 401 16.52 2.41 15.96
C PRO A 401 17.37 1.32 16.61
N LYS A 402 18.12 1.68 17.66
CA LYS A 402 18.94 0.72 18.42
C LYS A 402 18.10 -0.31 19.17
N GLU A 403 16.94 0.09 19.69
CA GLU A 403 16.02 -0.85 20.39
C GLU A 403 15.35 -1.80 19.39
N VAL A 404 14.95 -1.27 18.22
CA VAL A 404 14.40 -2.10 17.13
C VAL A 404 15.44 -3.13 16.66
N ARG A 405 16.69 -2.71 16.43
CA ARG A 405 17.77 -3.63 16.02
C ARG A 405 18.01 -4.71 17.07
N LYS A 406 18.05 -4.37 18.36
CA LYS A 406 18.17 -5.35 19.45
C LYS A 406 17.03 -6.36 19.46
N ALA A 407 15.79 -5.93 19.20
CA ALA A 407 14.66 -6.84 19.12
C ALA A 407 14.78 -7.82 17.96
N VAL A 408 15.25 -7.37 16.78
CA VAL A 408 15.49 -8.24 15.61
C VAL A 408 16.68 -9.16 15.86
N GLU A 409 17.74 -8.69 16.52
CA GLU A 409 18.92 -9.47 16.91
C GLU A 409 18.57 -10.58 17.89
N ALA A 410 17.69 -10.30 18.88
CA ALA A 410 17.23 -11.28 19.86
C ALA A 410 16.48 -12.47 19.22
N GLU A 411 15.95 -12.30 18.04
CA GLU A 411 15.30 -13.36 17.24
C GLU A 411 16.26 -14.03 16.23
N ASP A 412 17.55 -13.66 16.23
CA ASP A 412 18.57 -14.13 15.26
C ASP A 412 18.21 -13.82 13.79
N LEU A 413 17.51 -12.71 13.56
CA LEU A 413 16.97 -12.32 12.24
C LEU A 413 17.70 -11.13 11.58
N MET A 414 18.79 -10.64 12.16
CA MET A 414 19.56 -9.55 11.56
C MET A 414 20.02 -9.89 10.13
N ASP A 415 19.68 -9.00 9.18
CA ASP A 415 20.01 -9.13 7.76
C ASP A 415 19.52 -10.45 7.11
N ILE A 416 18.49 -11.10 7.68
CA ILE A 416 18.00 -12.40 7.19
C ILE A 416 17.61 -12.35 5.70
N TYR A 417 17.09 -11.23 5.23
CA TYR A 417 16.70 -11.06 3.84
C TYR A 417 17.87 -10.88 2.86
N ASN A 418 19.11 -10.82 3.35
CA ASN A 418 20.33 -10.74 2.53
C ASN A 418 21.22 -11.99 2.68
N LYS A 419 20.83 -12.94 3.55
CA LYS A 419 21.48 -14.23 3.75
C LYS A 419 20.83 -15.28 2.85
#